data_f4c0d011d74d41a395238666a1a7a09c
#
_entry.id   f4c0d011d74d41a395238666a1a7a09c
#
_cell.length_a   1.000
_cell.length_b   1.000
_cell.length_c   1.000
_cell.angle_alpha   90.00
_cell.angle_beta   90.00
_cell.angle_gamma   90.00
#
_symmetry.space_group_name_H-M   'P 1'
#
loop_
_entity.id
_entity.type
_entity.pdbx_description
1 polymer ?
#
loop_
_entity_poly.entity_id
_entity_poly.type
_entity_poly.pdbx_seq_one_letter_code
_entity_poly.pdbx_strand_id
1 'polypeptide(L)'
;MKTNQKLHDLGQSLWLDNITRDLLNSGTLHHYIDELSVTGLTSNPTIFDHALKNSAAYDAAIRDELAKGKTGEALFFDLALDDLTRAADLFRPTHDRTNGVDGWVSLEVSPVLARDTASTIAAAKDLSARAGRPNLFIKIPGTKEGLPAIEEAIFAGVPVNVTLLFSREQYVAAAEAYLRGVERRIAAGLNPPVGSVASMFISRWDVAVADKVPQVLRNRLGIAIAGRIYQSYLELLITPRSQRAYNSGARPQRLLWASTGTKDPKASDILYIKALASPFTVNTMPEETLKALADHGELGPIMDAGGGDCEEVLAEFTKAGIDVDALAAQLQDEGAKSFVKSWKELLAVIASKSDKLKQAA
;
A
#
# COMPACT_ATOMS: atom_id res chain seq x y z
N MET A 1 11.52 0.68 -25.80
CA MET A 1 11.37 0.35 -24.35
C MET A 1 10.20 1.18 -23.83
N LYS A 2 9.20 0.54 -23.23
CA LYS A 2 8.04 1.22 -22.64
C LYS A 2 8.46 2.08 -21.44
N THR A 3 7.73 3.12 -21.13
CA THR A 3 8.06 4.02 -20.00
C THR A 3 7.99 3.31 -18.66
N ASN A 4 7.10 2.33 -18.49
CA ASN A 4 7.06 1.44 -17.33
C ASN A 4 8.43 0.78 -17.07
N GLN A 5 9.04 0.19 -18.11
CA GLN A 5 10.36 -0.43 -17.99
C GLN A 5 11.44 0.58 -17.62
N LYS A 6 11.41 1.79 -18.21
CA LYS A 6 12.37 2.85 -17.85
C LYS A 6 12.25 3.27 -16.40
N LEU A 7 11.02 3.35 -15.85
CA LEU A 7 10.78 3.69 -14.46
C LEU A 7 11.27 2.56 -13.52
N HIS A 8 11.01 1.32 -13.90
CA HIS A 8 11.54 0.15 -13.18
C HIS A 8 13.08 0.13 -13.19
N ASP A 9 13.71 0.36 -14.35
CA ASP A 9 15.17 0.37 -14.50
C ASP A 9 15.83 1.52 -13.73
N LEU A 10 15.10 2.60 -13.49
CA LEU A 10 15.49 3.69 -12.59
C LEU A 10 15.63 3.24 -11.13
N GLY A 11 15.02 2.11 -10.76
CA GLY A 11 15.03 1.56 -9.41
C GLY A 11 13.74 1.79 -8.62
N GLN A 12 12.63 2.19 -9.28
CA GLN A 12 11.32 2.24 -8.65
C GLN A 12 10.50 1.02 -9.03
N SER A 13 10.02 0.25 -8.05
CA SER A 13 9.12 -0.88 -8.28
C SER A 13 7.71 -0.38 -8.64
N LEU A 14 7.12 -0.99 -9.67
CA LEU A 14 5.75 -0.69 -10.10
C LEU A 14 4.81 -1.76 -9.55
N TRP A 15 3.89 -1.36 -8.68
CA TRP A 15 2.87 -2.25 -8.17
C TRP A 15 1.48 -1.82 -8.65
N LEU A 16 0.62 -2.81 -8.85
CA LEU A 16 -0.77 -2.57 -9.23
C LEU A 16 -1.62 -2.37 -7.98
N ASP A 17 -2.38 -1.27 -7.89
CA ASP A 17 -3.37 -1.06 -6.84
C ASP A 17 -4.73 -1.64 -7.27
N ASN A 18 -4.75 -2.93 -7.49
CA ASN A 18 -5.95 -3.70 -7.85
C ASN A 18 -5.74 -5.20 -7.63
N ILE A 19 -6.80 -5.91 -7.29
CA ILE A 19 -6.93 -7.37 -7.34
C ILE A 19 -8.37 -7.75 -7.57
N THR A 20 -8.63 -8.58 -8.56
CA THR A 20 -9.93 -9.19 -8.79
C THR A 20 -9.73 -10.63 -9.25
N ARG A 21 -10.71 -11.48 -8.98
CA ARG A 21 -10.68 -12.86 -9.47
C ARG A 21 -10.68 -12.92 -11.01
N ASP A 22 -11.35 -11.97 -11.65
CA ASP A 22 -11.34 -11.85 -13.11
C ASP A 22 -9.96 -11.50 -13.64
N LEU A 23 -9.22 -10.60 -12.98
CA LEU A 23 -7.84 -10.25 -13.33
C LEU A 23 -6.91 -11.46 -13.30
N LEU A 24 -7.11 -12.36 -12.33
CA LEU A 24 -6.36 -13.61 -12.22
C LEU A 24 -6.78 -14.65 -13.25
N ASN A 25 -8.10 -14.84 -13.43
CA ASN A 25 -8.64 -15.87 -14.30
C ASN A 25 -8.40 -15.59 -15.78
N SER A 26 -8.41 -14.33 -16.20
CA SER A 26 -8.15 -13.91 -17.58
C SER A 26 -6.68 -13.95 -17.99
N GLY A 27 -5.76 -14.10 -17.01
CA GLY A 27 -4.33 -13.97 -17.26
C GLY A 27 -3.84 -12.53 -17.40
N THR A 28 -4.70 -11.54 -17.18
CA THR A 28 -4.34 -10.11 -17.31
C THR A 28 -3.24 -9.71 -16.34
N LEU A 29 -3.25 -10.21 -15.10
CA LEU A 29 -2.17 -9.95 -14.15
C LEU A 29 -0.82 -10.49 -14.65
N HIS A 30 -0.81 -11.70 -15.22
CA HIS A 30 0.40 -12.28 -15.83
C HIS A 30 0.93 -11.40 -16.97
N HIS A 31 0.03 -10.92 -17.84
CA HIS A 31 0.40 -9.99 -18.89
C HIS A 31 1.02 -8.68 -18.35
N TYR A 32 0.50 -8.13 -17.24
CA TYR A 32 1.08 -6.93 -16.64
C TYR A 32 2.46 -7.18 -16.03
N ILE A 33 2.70 -8.37 -15.49
CA ILE A 33 4.02 -8.78 -14.99
C ILE A 33 5.01 -8.83 -16.15
N ASP A 34 4.65 -9.49 -17.25
CA ASP A 34 5.56 -9.73 -18.36
C ASP A 34 5.80 -8.49 -19.23
N GLU A 35 4.75 -7.68 -19.47
CA GLU A 35 4.76 -6.62 -20.49
C GLU A 35 4.79 -5.20 -19.93
N LEU A 36 4.35 -5.00 -18.68
CA LEU A 36 4.24 -3.68 -18.07
C LEU A 36 5.15 -3.49 -16.86
N SER A 37 6.09 -4.40 -16.61
CA SER A 37 7.06 -4.33 -15.50
C SER A 37 6.39 -4.24 -14.12
N VAL A 38 5.20 -4.83 -13.96
CA VAL A 38 4.52 -4.90 -12.67
C VAL A 38 5.20 -5.96 -11.81
N THR A 39 5.63 -5.57 -10.62
CA THR A 39 6.42 -6.44 -9.73
C THR A 39 5.76 -6.72 -8.39
N GLY A 40 4.53 -6.26 -8.19
CA GLY A 40 3.74 -6.51 -6.99
C GLY A 40 2.34 -5.92 -7.10
N LEU A 41 1.55 -6.08 -6.05
CA LEU A 41 0.23 -5.44 -5.97
C LEU A 41 -0.17 -5.09 -4.53
N THR A 42 -1.10 -4.14 -4.42
CA THR A 42 -1.78 -3.79 -3.19
C THR A 42 -3.28 -4.01 -3.31
N SER A 43 -3.91 -4.34 -2.19
CA SER A 43 -5.35 -4.41 -2.05
C SER A 43 -5.85 -3.54 -0.90
N ASN A 44 -7.13 -3.30 -0.87
CA ASN A 44 -7.84 -2.62 0.21
C ASN A 44 -9.33 -2.99 0.19
N PRO A 45 -10.11 -2.67 1.23
CA PRO A 45 -11.54 -3.02 1.28
C PRO A 45 -12.37 -2.51 0.09
N THR A 46 -12.05 -1.32 -0.42
CA THR A 46 -12.78 -0.72 -1.55
C THR A 46 -12.59 -1.51 -2.83
N ILE A 47 -11.37 -2.01 -3.08
CA ILE A 47 -11.06 -2.85 -4.25
C ILE A 47 -11.90 -4.13 -4.22
N PHE A 48 -11.93 -4.82 -3.08
CA PHE A 48 -12.74 -6.04 -2.92
C PHE A 48 -14.24 -5.78 -2.98
N ASP A 49 -14.73 -4.66 -2.43
CA ASP A 49 -16.13 -4.28 -2.56
C ASP A 49 -16.54 -4.14 -4.03
N HIS A 50 -15.74 -3.44 -4.82
CA HIS A 50 -15.97 -3.30 -6.26
C HIS A 50 -15.89 -4.64 -7.00
N ALA A 51 -14.91 -5.47 -6.70
CA ALA A 51 -14.73 -6.76 -7.33
C ALA A 51 -15.93 -7.71 -7.07
N LEU A 52 -16.37 -7.80 -5.82
CA LEU A 52 -17.49 -8.66 -5.43
C LEU A 52 -18.84 -8.16 -5.96
N LYS A 53 -19.05 -6.84 -6.03
CA LYS A 53 -20.27 -6.24 -6.58
C LYS A 53 -20.46 -6.57 -8.07
N ASN A 54 -19.38 -6.49 -8.83
CA ASN A 54 -19.43 -6.41 -10.29
C ASN A 54 -19.11 -7.73 -10.99
N SER A 55 -18.78 -8.82 -10.26
CA SER A 55 -18.40 -10.09 -10.84
C SER A 55 -19.16 -11.27 -10.23
N ALA A 56 -19.55 -12.22 -11.07
CA ALA A 56 -20.05 -13.53 -10.68
C ALA A 56 -18.93 -14.55 -10.40
N ALA A 57 -17.66 -14.19 -10.65
CA ALA A 57 -16.52 -15.09 -10.48
C ALA A 57 -16.33 -15.58 -9.03
N TYR A 58 -16.91 -14.86 -8.06
CA TYR A 58 -16.89 -15.24 -6.65
C TYR A 58 -18.04 -16.17 -6.22
N ASP A 59 -19.09 -16.32 -7.03
CA ASP A 59 -20.33 -16.98 -6.59
C ASP A 59 -20.14 -18.45 -6.21
N ALA A 60 -19.31 -19.18 -6.96
CA ALA A 60 -18.99 -20.58 -6.64
C ALA A 60 -18.24 -20.68 -5.30
N ALA A 61 -17.20 -19.86 -5.10
CA ALA A 61 -16.43 -19.86 -3.87
C ALA A 61 -17.27 -19.41 -2.66
N ILE A 62 -18.20 -18.46 -2.85
CA ILE A 62 -19.15 -18.07 -1.79
C ILE A 62 -20.04 -19.28 -1.40
N ARG A 63 -20.58 -20.05 -2.37
CA ARG A 63 -21.36 -21.26 -2.07
C ARG A 63 -20.55 -22.29 -1.28
N ASP A 64 -19.30 -22.51 -1.69
CA ASP A 64 -18.42 -23.47 -1.03
C ASP A 64 -18.13 -23.08 0.43
N GLU A 65 -17.88 -21.79 0.69
CA GLU A 65 -17.62 -21.29 2.04
C GLU A 65 -18.91 -21.28 2.89
N LEU A 66 -20.07 -20.99 2.30
CA LEU A 66 -21.37 -21.11 2.97
C LEU A 66 -21.68 -22.55 3.37
N ALA A 67 -21.35 -23.53 2.53
CA ALA A 67 -21.51 -24.97 2.85
C ALA A 67 -20.64 -25.39 4.05
N LYS A 68 -19.52 -24.69 4.30
CA LYS A 68 -18.64 -24.87 5.47
C LYS A 68 -19.14 -24.07 6.70
N GLY A 69 -20.28 -23.38 6.60
CA GLY A 69 -20.87 -22.56 7.67
C GLY A 69 -20.20 -21.19 7.87
N LYS A 70 -19.33 -20.77 6.95
CA LYS A 70 -18.65 -19.46 7.04
C LYS A 70 -19.55 -18.34 6.51
N THR A 71 -19.49 -17.18 7.17
CA THR A 71 -20.26 -15.98 6.80
C THR A 71 -19.45 -14.73 7.14
N GLY A 72 -19.89 -13.56 6.64
CA GLY A 72 -19.35 -12.25 7.00
C GLY A 72 -17.83 -12.14 6.80
N GLU A 73 -17.15 -11.68 7.83
CA GLU A 73 -15.70 -11.42 7.80
C GLU A 73 -14.86 -12.68 7.54
N ALA A 74 -15.23 -13.81 8.15
CA ALA A 74 -14.52 -15.07 7.97
C ALA A 74 -14.59 -15.56 6.51
N LEU A 75 -15.76 -15.45 5.89
CA LEU A 75 -15.95 -15.76 4.48
C LEU A 75 -15.14 -14.81 3.59
N PHE A 76 -15.16 -13.49 3.89
CA PHE A 76 -14.38 -12.53 3.14
C PHE A 76 -12.88 -12.87 3.14
N PHE A 77 -12.30 -13.14 4.31
CA PHE A 77 -10.87 -13.43 4.39
C PHE A 77 -10.48 -14.70 3.66
N ASP A 78 -11.34 -15.71 3.57
CA ASP A 78 -11.08 -16.90 2.75
C ASP A 78 -11.05 -16.55 1.26
N LEU A 79 -11.99 -15.74 0.77
CA LEU A 79 -11.99 -15.28 -0.62
C LEU A 79 -10.76 -14.43 -0.94
N ALA A 80 -10.41 -13.50 -0.05
CA ALA A 80 -9.27 -12.61 -0.23
C ALA A 80 -7.93 -13.37 -0.19
N LEU A 81 -7.81 -14.35 0.72
CA LEU A 81 -6.63 -15.21 0.80
C LEU A 81 -6.46 -16.08 -0.44
N ASP A 82 -7.56 -16.63 -0.99
CA ASP A 82 -7.51 -17.39 -2.24
C ASP A 82 -6.96 -16.54 -3.38
N ASP A 83 -7.49 -15.33 -3.59
CA ASP A 83 -7.03 -14.44 -4.65
C ASP A 83 -5.59 -13.96 -4.42
N LEU A 84 -5.24 -13.56 -3.20
CA LEU A 84 -3.92 -13.01 -2.90
C LEU A 84 -2.81 -14.05 -2.83
N THR A 85 -3.11 -15.29 -2.43
CA THR A 85 -2.12 -16.37 -2.51
C THR A 85 -1.84 -16.77 -3.95
N ARG A 86 -2.85 -16.80 -4.82
CA ARG A 86 -2.68 -16.99 -6.27
C ARG A 86 -1.83 -15.86 -6.88
N ALA A 87 -2.11 -14.61 -6.51
CA ALA A 87 -1.29 -13.48 -6.94
C ALA A 87 0.14 -13.57 -6.41
N ALA A 88 0.32 -13.94 -5.16
CA ALA A 88 1.65 -14.15 -4.56
C ALA A 88 2.46 -15.21 -5.32
N ASP A 89 1.82 -16.28 -5.76
CA ASP A 89 2.45 -17.33 -6.55
C ASP A 89 2.90 -16.81 -7.93
N LEU A 90 2.13 -15.91 -8.57
CA LEU A 90 2.55 -15.25 -9.82
C LEU A 90 3.76 -14.33 -9.63
N PHE A 91 3.84 -13.62 -8.50
CA PHE A 91 4.97 -12.74 -8.18
C PHE A 91 6.15 -13.48 -7.54
N ARG A 92 6.01 -14.75 -7.19
CA ARG A 92 7.05 -15.54 -6.51
C ARG A 92 8.37 -15.60 -7.29
N PRO A 93 8.41 -15.77 -8.62
CA PRO A 93 9.66 -15.73 -9.38
C PRO A 93 10.39 -14.39 -9.24
N THR A 94 9.67 -13.27 -9.20
CA THR A 94 10.25 -11.95 -8.97
C THR A 94 10.79 -11.81 -7.56
N HIS A 95 10.05 -12.29 -6.56
CA HIS A 95 10.48 -12.27 -5.16
C HIS A 95 11.79 -13.07 -4.97
N ASP A 96 11.86 -14.27 -5.51
CA ASP A 96 13.04 -15.12 -5.37
C ASP A 96 14.25 -14.55 -6.12
N ARG A 97 14.07 -14.08 -7.35
CA ARG A 97 15.13 -13.44 -8.16
C ARG A 97 15.70 -12.19 -7.52
N THR A 98 14.87 -11.40 -6.85
CA THR A 98 15.29 -10.16 -6.17
C THR A 98 15.69 -10.39 -4.72
N ASN A 99 15.75 -11.64 -4.27
CA ASN A 99 15.98 -11.99 -2.88
C ASN A 99 15.04 -11.24 -1.91
N GLY A 100 13.74 -11.13 -2.28
CA GLY A 100 12.68 -10.49 -1.49
C GLY A 100 12.75 -8.97 -1.41
N VAL A 101 13.50 -8.31 -2.30
CA VAL A 101 13.38 -6.84 -2.46
C VAL A 101 12.06 -6.47 -3.09
N ASP A 102 11.58 -7.29 -4.03
CA ASP A 102 10.33 -7.05 -4.77
C ASP A 102 9.49 -8.34 -4.87
N GLY A 103 8.42 -8.35 -5.64
CA GLY A 103 7.56 -9.52 -5.83
C GLY A 103 6.54 -9.73 -4.72
N TRP A 104 5.97 -8.64 -4.18
CA TRP A 104 5.10 -8.66 -3.02
C TRP A 104 3.62 -8.43 -3.37
N VAL A 105 2.74 -9.03 -2.57
CA VAL A 105 1.31 -8.73 -2.52
C VAL A 105 0.92 -8.28 -1.12
N SER A 106 -0.20 -7.56 -0.97
CA SER A 106 -0.61 -7.04 0.35
C SER A 106 -2.06 -7.38 0.66
N LEU A 107 -2.32 -7.93 1.85
CA LEU A 107 -3.63 -8.15 2.45
C LEU A 107 -3.80 -7.26 3.69
N GLU A 108 -4.87 -6.46 3.74
CA GLU A 108 -5.14 -5.58 4.87
C GLU A 108 -5.91 -6.30 5.99
N VAL A 109 -5.54 -6.06 7.25
CA VAL A 109 -6.36 -6.46 8.41
C VAL A 109 -7.71 -5.73 8.37
N SER A 110 -8.69 -6.25 9.10
CA SER A 110 -9.99 -5.57 9.22
C SER A 110 -9.80 -4.12 9.68
N PRO A 111 -10.31 -3.11 8.92
CA PRO A 111 -10.10 -1.69 9.25
C PRO A 111 -10.79 -1.27 10.55
N VAL A 112 -11.71 -2.06 11.08
CA VAL A 112 -12.33 -1.79 12.39
C VAL A 112 -11.32 -1.96 13.53
N LEU A 113 -10.19 -2.64 13.28
CA LEU A 113 -9.11 -2.85 14.25
C LEU A 113 -8.11 -1.69 14.33
N ALA A 114 -8.24 -0.65 13.50
CA ALA A 114 -7.25 0.43 13.37
C ALA A 114 -6.92 1.15 14.68
N ARG A 115 -7.74 1.00 15.72
CA ARG A 115 -7.55 1.58 17.07
C ARG A 115 -7.46 0.52 18.16
N ASP A 116 -7.24 -0.74 17.81
CA ASP A 116 -7.09 -1.87 18.75
C ASP A 116 -5.78 -2.62 18.45
N THR A 117 -4.76 -2.33 19.23
CA THR A 117 -3.43 -2.92 19.10
C THR A 117 -3.45 -4.44 19.24
N ALA A 118 -4.12 -4.96 20.29
CA ALA A 118 -4.08 -6.39 20.58
C ALA A 118 -4.78 -7.22 19.50
N SER A 119 -5.96 -6.79 19.08
CA SER A 119 -6.70 -7.46 17.99
C SER A 119 -5.98 -7.34 16.66
N THR A 120 -5.31 -6.22 16.37
CA THR A 120 -4.50 -6.06 15.16
C THR A 120 -3.32 -7.03 15.14
N ILE A 121 -2.62 -7.21 16.26
CA ILE A 121 -1.52 -8.20 16.39
C ILE A 121 -2.03 -9.62 16.11
N ALA A 122 -3.13 -9.99 16.76
CA ALA A 122 -3.72 -11.32 16.59
C ALA A 122 -4.14 -11.58 15.13
N ALA A 123 -4.85 -10.63 14.51
CA ALA A 123 -5.27 -10.71 13.11
C ALA A 123 -4.09 -10.79 12.15
N ALA A 124 -3.03 -9.99 12.37
CA ALA A 124 -1.85 -10.00 11.51
C ALA A 124 -1.13 -11.36 11.54
N LYS A 125 -0.96 -11.93 12.72
CA LYS A 125 -0.34 -13.26 12.88
C LYS A 125 -1.19 -14.37 12.25
N ASP A 126 -2.51 -14.35 12.46
CA ASP A 126 -3.44 -15.32 11.88
C ASP A 126 -3.45 -15.26 10.35
N LEU A 127 -3.66 -14.08 9.78
CA LEU A 127 -3.72 -13.92 8.33
C LEU A 127 -2.41 -14.29 7.64
N SER A 128 -1.26 -13.94 8.24
CA SER A 128 0.05 -14.32 7.72
C SER A 128 0.25 -15.84 7.73
N ALA A 129 -0.11 -16.50 8.83
CA ALA A 129 -0.02 -17.95 8.95
C ALA A 129 -0.94 -18.67 7.95
N ARG A 130 -2.19 -18.21 7.80
CA ARG A 130 -3.16 -18.75 6.83
C ARG A 130 -2.73 -18.54 5.38
N ALA A 131 -2.13 -17.40 5.06
CA ALA A 131 -1.62 -17.13 3.73
C ALA A 131 -0.49 -18.10 3.33
N GLY A 132 0.40 -18.44 4.26
CA GLY A 132 1.50 -19.38 4.03
C GLY A 132 2.40 -19.00 2.84
N ARG A 133 2.55 -17.70 2.55
CA ARG A 133 3.37 -17.17 1.45
C ARG A 133 4.42 -16.20 1.99
N PRO A 134 5.72 -16.37 1.63
CA PRO A 134 6.80 -15.51 2.13
C PRO A 134 6.74 -14.09 1.55
N ASN A 135 6.04 -13.91 0.44
CA ASN A 135 5.92 -12.65 -0.30
C ASN A 135 4.52 -12.01 -0.17
N LEU A 136 3.88 -12.19 0.99
CA LEU A 136 2.62 -11.56 1.30
C LEU A 136 2.78 -10.67 2.53
N PHE A 137 2.59 -9.37 2.35
CA PHE A 137 2.51 -8.40 3.43
C PHE A 137 1.14 -8.41 4.11
N ILE A 138 1.14 -8.32 5.43
CA ILE A 138 -0.06 -7.90 6.15
C ILE A 138 -0.06 -6.37 6.25
N LYS A 139 -1.12 -5.75 5.76
CA LYS A 139 -1.25 -4.30 5.73
C LYS A 139 -1.90 -3.81 7.01
N ILE A 140 -1.19 -2.94 7.74
CA ILE A 140 -1.58 -2.42 9.07
C ILE A 140 -1.59 -0.90 9.02
N PRO A 141 -2.67 -0.21 9.47
CA PRO A 141 -2.69 1.24 9.57
C PRO A 141 -1.61 1.78 10.51
N GLY A 142 -0.90 2.83 10.07
CA GLY A 142 0.11 3.54 10.88
C GLY A 142 -0.50 4.53 11.88
N THR A 143 -1.60 4.16 12.53
CA THR A 143 -2.23 4.92 13.61
C THR A 143 -1.39 4.79 14.89
N LYS A 144 -1.67 5.65 15.89
CA LYS A 144 -1.00 5.57 17.18
C LYS A 144 -1.08 4.17 17.81
N GLU A 145 -2.24 3.53 17.70
CA GLU A 145 -2.49 2.17 18.20
C GLU A 145 -1.91 1.09 17.26
N GLY A 146 -1.76 1.41 15.97
CA GLY A 146 -1.14 0.52 14.98
C GLY A 146 0.37 0.40 15.13
N LEU A 147 1.07 1.43 15.61
CA LEU A 147 2.54 1.41 15.74
C LEU A 147 3.05 0.26 16.64
N PRO A 148 2.52 0.02 17.84
CA PRO A 148 2.92 -1.15 18.65
C PRO A 148 2.58 -2.48 17.95
N ALA A 149 1.49 -2.54 17.20
CA ALA A 149 1.13 -3.75 16.45
C ALA A 149 2.11 -4.03 15.30
N ILE A 150 2.58 -2.99 14.60
CA ILE A 150 3.62 -3.10 13.57
C ILE A 150 4.91 -3.65 14.17
N GLU A 151 5.39 -3.07 15.28
CA GLU A 151 6.60 -3.54 15.99
C GLU A 151 6.49 -5.01 16.36
N GLU A 152 5.36 -5.42 16.95
CA GLU A 152 5.15 -6.81 17.38
C GLU A 152 5.01 -7.78 16.19
N ALA A 153 4.33 -7.36 15.11
CA ALA A 153 4.21 -8.16 13.90
C ALA A 153 5.59 -8.40 13.25
N ILE A 154 6.41 -7.36 13.12
CA ILE A 154 7.78 -7.46 12.64
C ILE A 154 8.62 -8.37 13.55
N PHE A 155 8.52 -8.18 14.87
CA PHE A 155 9.20 -9.06 15.84
C PHE A 155 8.77 -10.53 15.66
N ALA A 156 7.49 -10.80 15.43
CA ALA A 156 6.99 -12.15 15.14
C ALA A 156 7.43 -12.72 13.78
N GLY A 157 8.03 -11.92 12.91
CA GLY A 157 8.46 -12.33 11.56
C GLY A 157 7.38 -12.17 10.49
N VAL A 158 6.32 -11.45 10.78
CA VAL A 158 5.25 -11.13 9.82
C VAL A 158 5.69 -9.94 8.98
N PRO A 159 5.79 -10.06 7.64
CA PRO A 159 6.05 -8.92 6.76
C PRO A 159 4.89 -7.91 6.81
N VAL A 160 5.21 -6.60 6.88
CA VAL A 160 4.20 -5.56 7.10
C VAL A 160 4.27 -4.47 6.04
N ASN A 161 3.09 -4.15 5.45
CA ASN A 161 2.85 -2.92 4.71
C ASN A 161 2.15 -1.92 5.64
N VAL A 162 2.89 -0.90 6.11
CA VAL A 162 2.29 0.16 6.94
C VAL A 162 1.50 1.11 6.06
N THR A 163 0.21 1.29 6.32
CA THR A 163 -0.68 2.10 5.49
C THR A 163 -1.27 3.31 6.22
N LEU A 164 -1.99 4.16 5.49
CA LEU A 164 -2.61 5.39 5.99
C LEU A 164 -1.60 6.37 6.59
N LEU A 165 -0.44 6.51 5.94
CA LEU A 165 0.56 7.51 6.29
C LEU A 165 0.42 8.73 5.36
N PHE A 166 0.51 9.91 5.94
CA PHE A 166 0.39 11.18 5.22
C PHE A 166 1.56 12.11 5.47
N SER A 167 2.01 12.31 6.72
CA SER A 167 3.10 13.22 7.03
C SER A 167 4.45 12.54 7.22
N ARG A 168 5.51 13.35 7.23
CA ARG A 168 6.86 12.92 7.59
C ARG A 168 6.90 12.30 8.98
N GLU A 169 6.22 12.89 9.95
CA GLU A 169 6.17 12.46 11.35
C GLU A 169 5.52 11.08 11.46
N GLN A 170 4.41 10.85 10.74
CA GLN A 170 3.75 9.55 10.67
C GLN A 170 4.66 8.51 10.00
N TYR A 171 5.37 8.88 8.92
CA TYR A 171 6.34 8.01 8.27
C TYR A 171 7.49 7.63 9.22
N VAL A 172 8.10 8.61 9.89
CA VAL A 172 9.21 8.37 10.82
C VAL A 172 8.76 7.45 11.97
N ALA A 173 7.56 7.68 12.54
CA ALA A 173 7.02 6.83 13.58
C ALA A 173 6.82 5.37 13.11
N ALA A 174 6.37 5.16 11.87
CA ALA A 174 6.23 3.84 11.26
C ALA A 174 7.60 3.16 11.05
N ALA A 175 8.59 3.90 10.54
CA ALA A 175 9.95 3.41 10.34
C ALA A 175 10.63 3.05 11.67
N GLU A 176 10.40 3.83 12.71
CA GLU A 176 10.86 3.55 14.07
C GLU A 176 10.23 2.28 14.65
N ALA A 177 8.93 2.06 14.45
CA ALA A 177 8.26 0.82 14.88
C ALA A 177 8.83 -0.41 14.16
N TYR A 178 9.09 -0.29 12.86
CA TYR A 178 9.77 -1.33 12.09
C TYR A 178 11.16 -1.64 12.65
N LEU A 179 12.00 -0.61 12.83
CA LEU A 179 13.36 -0.78 13.35
C LEU A 179 13.37 -1.42 14.74
N ARG A 180 12.50 -1.02 15.67
CA ARG A 180 12.40 -1.66 17.00
C ARG A 180 12.03 -3.13 16.88
N GLY A 181 11.08 -3.49 16.00
CA GLY A 181 10.74 -4.88 15.75
C GLY A 181 11.94 -5.71 15.25
N VAL A 182 12.71 -5.16 14.32
CA VAL A 182 13.94 -5.77 13.79
C VAL A 182 15.02 -5.89 14.87
N GLU A 183 15.27 -4.84 15.63
CA GLU A 183 16.26 -4.84 16.73
C GLU A 183 15.93 -5.90 17.79
N ARG A 184 14.66 -6.06 18.13
CA ARG A 184 14.19 -7.13 19.04
C ARG A 184 14.47 -8.51 18.45
N ARG A 185 14.30 -8.71 17.15
CA ARG A 185 14.65 -9.99 16.47
C ARG A 185 16.14 -10.28 16.58
N ILE A 186 16.98 -9.28 16.26
CA ILE A 186 18.44 -9.41 16.34
C ILE A 186 18.84 -9.76 17.78
N ALA A 187 18.32 -9.05 18.78
CA ALA A 187 18.61 -9.31 20.18
C ALA A 187 18.16 -10.70 20.66
N ALA A 188 17.09 -11.23 20.07
CA ALA A 188 16.58 -12.58 20.36
C ALA A 188 17.25 -13.68 19.54
N GLY A 189 18.23 -13.38 18.69
CA GLY A 189 18.89 -14.36 17.81
C GLY A 189 17.99 -14.90 16.69
N LEU A 190 16.89 -14.20 16.39
CA LEU A 190 15.97 -14.57 15.30
C LEU A 190 16.45 -14.01 13.98
N ASN A 191 16.06 -14.65 12.86
CA ASN A 191 16.40 -14.20 11.52
C ASN A 191 15.85 -12.79 11.24
N PRO A 192 16.68 -11.74 11.00
CA PRO A 192 16.25 -10.35 10.94
C PRO A 192 15.59 -9.88 9.62
N PRO A 193 15.77 -10.53 8.43
CA PRO A 193 15.25 -10.01 7.16
C PRO A 193 13.72 -10.18 7.05
N VAL A 194 12.97 -9.39 7.77
CA VAL A 194 11.51 -9.28 7.62
C VAL A 194 11.21 -8.12 6.68
N GLY A 195 10.48 -8.39 5.58
CA GLY A 195 10.10 -7.36 4.61
C GLY A 195 9.16 -6.32 5.20
N SER A 196 9.32 -5.05 4.81
CA SER A 196 8.35 -4.00 5.12
C SER A 196 8.35 -2.89 4.08
N VAL A 197 7.19 -2.26 3.91
CA VAL A 197 7.01 -1.01 3.17
C VAL A 197 6.17 -0.02 3.99
N ALA A 198 6.39 1.28 3.74
CA ALA A 198 5.62 2.37 4.34
C ALA A 198 4.85 3.11 3.24
N SER A 199 3.53 2.97 3.22
CA SER A 199 2.64 3.49 2.18
C SER A 199 2.20 4.92 2.48
N MET A 200 2.77 5.88 1.74
CA MET A 200 2.47 7.30 1.81
C MET A 200 1.38 7.68 0.81
N PHE A 201 0.31 8.26 1.30
CA PHE A 201 -0.86 8.65 0.49
C PHE A 201 -0.66 10.04 -0.10
N ILE A 202 -0.71 10.17 -1.43
CA ILE A 202 -0.31 11.39 -2.13
C ILE A 202 -1.50 12.23 -2.60
N SER A 203 -2.31 11.73 -3.53
CA SER A 203 -3.36 12.55 -4.17
C SER A 203 -4.41 13.10 -3.20
N ARG A 204 -4.60 12.48 -2.05
CA ARG A 204 -5.59 12.94 -1.06
C ARG A 204 -5.28 14.31 -0.47
N TRP A 205 -4.00 14.69 -0.40
CA TRP A 205 -3.58 16.02 0.00
C TRP A 205 -4.15 17.09 -0.93
N ASP A 206 -3.95 16.88 -2.23
CA ASP A 206 -4.37 17.83 -3.26
C ASP A 206 -5.89 17.92 -3.38
N VAL A 207 -6.60 16.78 -3.23
CA VAL A 207 -8.06 16.75 -3.17
C VAL A 207 -8.59 17.57 -1.98
N ALA A 208 -7.99 17.47 -0.81
CA ALA A 208 -8.45 18.15 0.41
C ALA A 208 -8.31 19.67 0.35
N VAL A 209 -7.41 20.19 -0.49
CA VAL A 209 -7.13 21.62 -0.61
C VAL A 209 -7.58 22.23 -1.94
N ALA A 210 -8.11 21.42 -2.89
CA ALA A 210 -8.40 21.86 -4.25
C ALA A 210 -9.22 23.13 -4.36
N ASP A 211 -10.23 23.30 -3.49
CA ASP A 211 -11.12 24.47 -3.46
C ASP A 211 -10.71 25.53 -2.43
N LYS A 212 -9.58 25.31 -1.73
CA LYS A 212 -9.11 26.19 -0.65
C LYS A 212 -7.88 27.02 -1.05
N VAL A 213 -7.28 26.72 -2.20
CA VAL A 213 -6.02 27.34 -2.62
C VAL A 213 -6.12 27.94 -4.03
N PRO A 214 -5.30 28.95 -4.35
CA PRO A 214 -5.21 29.50 -5.70
C PRO A 214 -4.83 28.42 -6.74
N GLN A 215 -5.21 28.64 -8.00
CA GLN A 215 -4.94 27.72 -9.11
C GLN A 215 -3.44 27.33 -9.23
N VAL A 216 -2.54 28.25 -8.94
CA VAL A 216 -1.09 28.03 -9.01
C VAL A 216 -0.56 26.99 -7.99
N LEU A 217 -1.29 26.74 -6.92
CA LEU A 217 -0.95 25.77 -5.88
C LEU A 217 -1.64 24.41 -6.07
N ARG A 218 -2.58 24.29 -7.01
CA ARG A 218 -3.29 23.03 -7.24
C ARG A 218 -2.33 21.93 -7.67
N ASN A 219 -2.57 20.72 -7.17
CA ASN A 219 -1.80 19.51 -7.48
C ASN A 219 -0.31 19.58 -7.08
N ARG A 220 0.06 20.44 -6.12
CA ARG A 220 1.45 20.62 -5.67
C ARG A 220 1.70 20.17 -4.23
N LEU A 221 0.65 20.11 -3.38
CA LEU A 221 0.81 19.80 -1.97
C LEU A 221 1.31 18.37 -1.76
N GLY A 222 0.65 17.39 -2.37
CA GLY A 222 1.04 15.98 -2.26
C GLY A 222 2.47 15.73 -2.74
N ILE A 223 2.90 16.40 -3.80
CA ILE A 223 4.27 16.32 -4.35
C ILE A 223 5.28 16.92 -3.37
N ALA A 224 4.99 18.10 -2.79
CA ALA A 224 5.87 18.74 -1.82
C ALA A 224 6.01 17.90 -0.53
N ILE A 225 4.90 17.35 -0.02
CA ILE A 225 4.93 16.41 1.10
C ILE A 225 5.78 15.18 0.76
N ALA A 226 5.66 14.63 -0.45
CA ALA A 226 6.47 13.50 -0.89
C ALA A 226 7.96 13.84 -0.93
N GLY A 227 8.35 15.02 -1.38
CA GLY A 227 9.75 15.50 -1.37
C GLY A 227 10.35 15.51 0.03
N ARG A 228 9.63 16.10 1.00
CA ARG A 228 10.04 16.14 2.42
C ARG A 228 10.17 14.71 3.00
N ILE A 229 9.28 13.81 2.66
CA ILE A 229 9.31 12.43 3.15
C ILE A 229 10.47 11.66 2.51
N TYR A 230 10.69 11.84 1.21
CA TYR A 230 11.78 11.15 0.49
C TYR A 230 13.15 11.53 1.06
N GLN A 231 13.39 12.82 1.36
CA GLN A 231 14.57 13.26 2.06
C GLN A 231 14.74 12.52 3.40
N SER A 232 13.71 12.51 4.24
CA SER A 232 13.75 11.82 5.55
C SER A 232 13.95 10.31 5.41
N TYR A 233 13.40 9.69 4.37
CA TYR A 233 13.62 8.29 4.05
C TYR A 233 15.10 8.01 3.77
N LEU A 234 15.71 8.78 2.90
CA LEU A 234 17.13 8.62 2.56
C LEU A 234 18.04 8.88 3.77
N GLU A 235 17.74 9.90 4.58
CA GLU A 235 18.46 10.19 5.82
C GLU A 235 18.38 9.02 6.82
N LEU A 236 17.20 8.41 6.98
CA LEU A 236 17.02 7.25 7.87
C LEU A 236 17.83 6.03 7.42
N LEU A 237 17.94 5.78 6.12
CA LEU A 237 18.70 4.64 5.59
C LEU A 237 20.18 4.68 5.98
N ILE A 238 20.77 5.87 6.10
CA ILE A 238 22.20 6.05 6.38
C ILE A 238 22.52 6.31 7.85
N THR A 239 21.50 6.29 8.74
CA THR A 239 21.77 6.45 10.18
C THR A 239 22.63 5.31 10.70
N PRO A 240 23.51 5.55 11.70
CA PRO A 240 24.29 4.46 12.31
C PRO A 240 23.43 3.32 12.87
N ARG A 241 22.22 3.64 13.33
CA ARG A 241 21.26 2.66 13.83
C ARG A 241 20.76 1.73 12.72
N SER A 242 20.31 2.30 11.60
CA SER A 242 19.86 1.54 10.43
C SER A 242 20.99 0.70 9.86
N GLN A 243 22.19 1.27 9.74
CA GLN A 243 23.37 0.57 9.21
C GLN A 243 23.76 -0.64 10.10
N ARG A 244 23.67 -0.52 11.44
CA ARG A 244 23.88 -1.67 12.34
C ARG A 244 22.86 -2.78 12.10
N ALA A 245 21.58 -2.42 11.94
CA ALA A 245 20.52 -3.40 11.63
C ALA A 245 20.79 -4.11 10.30
N TYR A 246 21.17 -3.37 9.24
CA TYR A 246 21.48 -3.93 7.92
C TYR A 246 22.72 -4.81 7.95
N ASN A 247 23.76 -4.43 8.68
CA ASN A 247 24.96 -5.26 8.89
C ASN A 247 24.63 -6.57 9.63
N SER A 248 23.54 -6.61 10.39
CA SER A 248 23.02 -7.82 11.04
C SER A 248 22.09 -8.63 10.14
N GLY A 249 21.93 -8.25 8.88
CA GLY A 249 21.11 -8.96 7.88
C GLY A 249 19.65 -8.45 7.76
N ALA A 250 19.27 -7.38 8.45
CA ALA A 250 17.96 -6.78 8.28
C ALA A 250 17.80 -6.13 6.90
N ARG A 251 16.55 -5.95 6.46
CA ARG A 251 16.21 -5.24 5.23
C ARG A 251 15.80 -3.81 5.55
N PRO A 252 16.01 -2.84 4.64
CA PRO A 252 15.38 -1.54 4.74
C PRO A 252 13.85 -1.67 4.60
N GLN A 253 13.10 -0.88 5.38
CA GLN A 253 11.69 -0.62 5.06
C GLN A 253 11.66 0.32 3.85
N ARG A 254 11.11 -0.14 2.72
CA ARG A 254 11.03 0.69 1.52
C ARG A 254 9.87 1.67 1.60
N LEU A 255 10.10 2.88 1.09
CA LEU A 255 9.05 3.88 0.92
C LEU A 255 8.16 3.49 -0.26
N LEU A 256 6.83 3.56 -0.06
CA LEU A 256 5.85 3.24 -1.08
C LEU A 256 4.92 4.43 -1.30
N TRP A 257 4.84 4.91 -2.53
CA TRP A 257 3.90 5.92 -2.96
C TRP A 257 2.55 5.27 -3.26
N ALA A 258 1.53 5.64 -2.50
CA ALA A 258 0.16 5.15 -2.62
C ALA A 258 -0.80 6.28 -3.00
N SER A 259 -1.98 5.93 -3.49
CA SER A 259 -2.96 6.92 -3.95
C SER A 259 -2.37 7.86 -5.02
N THR A 260 -1.72 7.28 -6.04
CA THR A 260 -0.99 8.02 -7.08
C THR A 260 -1.79 8.25 -8.37
N GLY A 261 -3.05 7.83 -8.40
CA GLY A 261 -3.98 8.20 -9.49
C GLY A 261 -4.38 9.67 -9.40
N THR A 262 -4.23 10.42 -10.49
CA THR A 262 -4.63 11.82 -10.60
C THR A 262 -6.15 11.96 -10.47
N LYS A 263 -6.61 12.93 -9.67
CA LYS A 263 -8.04 13.19 -9.42
C LYS A 263 -8.56 14.45 -10.11
N ASP A 264 -7.67 15.37 -10.44
CA ASP A 264 -8.01 16.57 -11.19
C ASP A 264 -8.08 16.22 -12.70
N PRO A 265 -9.27 16.33 -13.34
CA PRO A 265 -9.42 15.98 -14.76
C PRO A 265 -8.69 16.95 -15.71
N LYS A 266 -8.19 18.09 -15.21
CA LYS A 266 -7.40 19.05 -15.97
C LYS A 266 -5.89 18.81 -15.88
N ALA A 267 -5.46 17.96 -14.98
CA ALA A 267 -4.06 17.60 -14.84
C ALA A 267 -3.73 16.31 -15.64
N SER A 268 -2.44 16.06 -15.84
CA SER A 268 -2.00 14.81 -16.46
C SER A 268 -2.44 13.59 -15.64
N ASP A 269 -2.95 12.56 -16.28
CA ASP A 269 -3.37 11.30 -15.68
C ASP A 269 -2.22 10.50 -15.04
N ILE A 270 -0.97 10.84 -15.39
CA ILE A 270 0.27 10.29 -14.83
C ILE A 270 1.05 11.30 -13.98
N LEU A 271 0.40 12.40 -13.53
CA LEU A 271 1.04 13.49 -12.80
C LEU A 271 1.93 12.99 -11.66
N TYR A 272 1.37 12.20 -10.74
CA TYR A 272 2.10 11.72 -9.57
C TYR A 272 3.14 10.65 -9.92
N ILE A 273 2.91 9.84 -10.95
CA ILE A 273 3.91 8.85 -11.39
C ILE A 273 5.19 9.57 -11.86
N LYS A 274 5.00 10.63 -12.66
CA LYS A 274 6.09 11.44 -13.19
C LYS A 274 6.82 12.21 -12.10
N ALA A 275 6.09 12.82 -11.16
CA ALA A 275 6.67 13.63 -10.09
C ALA A 275 7.36 12.82 -8.99
N LEU A 276 6.94 11.56 -8.78
CA LEU A 276 7.42 10.68 -7.71
C LEU A 276 8.43 9.63 -8.20
N ALA A 277 8.95 9.77 -9.41
CA ALA A 277 9.98 8.89 -9.93
C ALA A 277 11.25 8.98 -9.05
N SER A 278 11.54 7.93 -8.29
CA SER A 278 12.61 7.93 -7.29
C SER A 278 13.18 6.53 -7.08
N PRO A 279 14.53 6.39 -7.09
CA PRO A 279 15.18 5.11 -6.85
C PRO A 279 14.86 4.53 -5.48
N PHE A 280 14.88 3.21 -5.40
CA PHE A 280 14.71 2.44 -4.17
C PHE A 280 13.36 2.66 -3.47
N THR A 281 12.34 3.04 -4.23
CA THR A 281 10.98 3.21 -3.76
C THR A 281 10.02 2.27 -4.50
N VAL A 282 8.77 2.24 -4.09
CA VAL A 282 7.67 1.55 -4.75
C VAL A 282 6.61 2.57 -5.12
N ASN A 283 5.96 2.40 -6.26
CA ASN A 283 4.77 3.16 -6.61
C ASN A 283 3.64 2.18 -6.91
N THR A 284 2.57 2.21 -6.09
CA THR A 284 1.38 1.42 -6.35
C THR A 284 0.33 2.32 -7.01
N MET A 285 -0.10 1.93 -8.19
CA MET A 285 -0.93 2.78 -9.05
C MET A 285 -2.19 2.06 -9.53
N PRO A 286 -3.29 2.80 -9.76
CA PRO A 286 -4.48 2.25 -10.39
C PRO A 286 -4.17 1.68 -11.78
N GLU A 287 -4.97 0.72 -12.21
CA GLU A 287 -4.81 0.05 -13.50
C GLU A 287 -4.85 1.03 -14.69
N GLU A 288 -5.74 2.02 -14.62
CA GLU A 288 -5.84 3.08 -15.65
C GLU A 288 -4.55 3.90 -15.73
N THR A 289 -3.96 4.26 -14.60
CA THR A 289 -2.68 4.99 -14.53
C THR A 289 -1.52 4.14 -15.07
N LEU A 290 -1.50 2.83 -14.76
CA LEU A 290 -0.51 1.89 -15.30
C LEU A 290 -0.57 1.83 -16.83
N LYS A 291 -1.78 1.75 -17.38
CA LYS A 291 -2.01 1.73 -18.84
C LYS A 291 -1.63 3.05 -19.50
N ALA A 292 -2.01 4.18 -18.90
CA ALA A 292 -1.64 5.51 -19.38
C ALA A 292 -0.13 5.72 -19.40
N LEU A 293 0.58 5.27 -18.36
CA LEU A 293 2.04 5.28 -18.31
C LEU A 293 2.66 4.46 -19.45
N ALA A 294 2.09 3.31 -19.78
CA ALA A 294 2.58 2.44 -20.86
C ALA A 294 2.31 3.02 -22.26
N ASP A 295 1.18 3.69 -22.44
CA ASP A 295 0.69 4.20 -23.72
C ASP A 295 1.39 5.51 -24.12
N HIS A 296 1.32 6.53 -23.25
CA HIS A 296 1.80 7.88 -23.57
C HIS A 296 2.69 8.49 -22.50
N GLY A 297 3.10 7.70 -21.48
CA GLY A 297 3.90 8.21 -20.38
C GLY A 297 5.30 8.65 -20.81
N GLU A 298 5.75 9.76 -20.22
CA GLU A 298 7.12 10.22 -20.27
C GLU A 298 7.64 10.44 -18.85
N LEU A 299 8.87 10.00 -18.60
CA LEU A 299 9.51 10.26 -17.31
C LEU A 299 9.96 11.72 -17.24
N GLY A 300 9.71 12.34 -16.09
CA GLY A 300 10.31 13.61 -15.69
C GLY A 300 11.71 13.43 -15.08
N PRO A 301 12.24 14.48 -14.46
CA PRO A 301 13.42 14.37 -13.64
C PRO A 301 13.19 13.43 -12.45
N ILE A 302 14.24 12.78 -11.99
CA ILE A 302 14.22 12.01 -10.75
C ILE A 302 13.98 12.96 -9.58
N MET A 303 13.19 12.53 -8.60
CA MET A 303 12.95 13.27 -7.38
C MET A 303 14.27 13.59 -6.66
N ASP A 304 14.42 14.85 -6.28
CA ASP A 304 15.63 15.33 -5.62
C ASP A 304 15.79 14.68 -4.24
N ALA A 305 16.99 14.16 -3.96
CA ALA A 305 17.32 13.53 -2.68
C ALA A 305 17.22 14.47 -1.48
N GLY A 306 17.44 15.76 -1.70
CA GLY A 306 17.27 16.84 -0.71
C GLY A 306 15.84 17.39 -0.63
N GLY A 307 14.87 16.78 -1.33
CA GLY A 307 13.47 17.24 -1.34
C GLY A 307 13.16 18.35 -2.34
N GLY A 308 14.17 18.91 -3.05
CA GLY A 308 13.98 19.98 -4.02
C GLY A 308 13.40 21.25 -3.40
N ASP A 309 12.37 21.82 -4.02
CA ASP A 309 11.68 23.04 -3.58
C ASP A 309 10.52 22.75 -2.58
N CYS A 310 10.49 21.57 -1.96
CA CYS A 310 9.34 21.15 -1.16
C CYS A 310 9.03 22.10 -0.01
N GLU A 311 10.04 22.64 0.68
CA GLU A 311 9.85 23.54 1.83
C GLU A 311 9.31 24.92 1.40
N GLU A 312 9.76 25.44 0.27
CA GLU A 312 9.24 26.69 -0.33
C GLU A 312 7.77 26.51 -0.71
N VAL A 313 7.43 25.38 -1.35
CA VAL A 313 6.05 25.07 -1.73
C VAL A 313 5.16 24.92 -0.49
N LEU A 314 5.62 24.22 0.55
CA LEU A 314 4.85 24.06 1.79
C LEU A 314 4.64 25.40 2.51
N ALA A 315 5.63 26.30 2.46
CA ALA A 315 5.48 27.65 2.99
C ALA A 315 4.41 28.47 2.24
N GLU A 316 4.25 28.26 0.91
CA GLU A 316 3.16 28.89 0.14
C GLU A 316 1.78 28.37 0.58
N PHE A 317 1.64 27.08 0.85
CA PHE A 317 0.40 26.52 1.40
C PHE A 317 0.09 27.07 2.78
N THR A 318 1.09 27.20 3.65
CA THR A 318 0.92 27.84 4.97
C THR A 318 0.44 29.28 4.85
N LYS A 319 1.02 30.06 3.92
CA LYS A 319 0.56 31.42 3.62
C LYS A 319 -0.88 31.47 3.08
N ALA A 320 -1.30 30.42 2.38
CA ALA A 320 -2.66 30.27 1.91
C ALA A 320 -3.64 29.78 3.02
N GLY A 321 -3.18 29.64 4.27
CA GLY A 321 -3.98 29.27 5.42
C GLY A 321 -4.16 27.76 5.62
N ILE A 322 -3.34 26.94 5.00
CA ILE A 322 -3.35 25.48 5.19
C ILE A 322 -2.40 25.12 6.33
N ASP A 323 -2.95 24.58 7.41
CA ASP A 323 -2.19 23.93 8.48
C ASP A 323 -1.92 22.47 8.04
N VAL A 324 -0.68 22.22 7.60
CA VAL A 324 -0.27 20.94 7.03
C VAL A 324 -0.31 19.82 8.07
N ASP A 325 0.06 20.10 9.33
CA ASP A 325 0.09 19.08 10.39
C ASP A 325 -1.33 18.69 10.82
N ALA A 326 -2.20 19.67 11.00
CA ALA A 326 -3.62 19.42 11.27
C ALA A 326 -4.30 18.66 10.12
N LEU A 327 -3.97 19.01 8.88
CA LEU A 327 -4.50 18.33 7.70
C LEU A 327 -4.00 16.88 7.61
N ALA A 328 -2.75 16.60 7.95
CA ALA A 328 -2.22 15.23 7.99
C ALA A 328 -3.00 14.33 8.97
N ALA A 329 -3.26 14.84 10.17
CA ALA A 329 -4.04 14.13 11.18
C ALA A 329 -5.49 13.90 10.72
N GLN A 330 -6.11 14.91 10.10
CA GLN A 330 -7.44 14.81 9.53
C GLN A 330 -7.49 13.75 8.42
N LEU A 331 -6.56 13.77 7.48
CA LEU A 331 -6.51 12.83 6.36
C LEU A 331 -6.33 11.38 6.83
N GLN A 332 -5.54 11.15 7.87
CA GLN A 332 -5.38 9.82 8.46
C GLN A 332 -6.69 9.32 9.09
N ASP A 333 -7.37 10.17 9.86
CA ASP A 333 -8.66 9.83 10.50
C ASP A 333 -9.76 9.60 9.46
N GLU A 334 -9.87 10.47 8.46
CA GLU A 334 -10.80 10.32 7.34
C GLU A 334 -10.51 9.06 6.51
N GLY A 335 -9.23 8.75 6.30
CA GLY A 335 -8.79 7.54 5.63
C GLY A 335 -9.24 6.28 6.37
N ALA A 336 -9.04 6.22 7.68
CA ALA A 336 -9.49 5.12 8.52
C ALA A 336 -11.02 4.98 8.49
N LYS A 337 -11.76 6.09 8.63
CA LYS A 337 -13.23 6.09 8.53
C LYS A 337 -13.73 5.63 7.16
N SER A 338 -13.08 6.05 6.09
CA SER A 338 -13.43 5.65 4.73
C SER A 338 -13.25 4.14 4.53
N PHE A 339 -12.16 3.57 5.04
CA PHE A 339 -11.93 2.12 4.97
C PHE A 339 -12.95 1.33 5.79
N VAL A 340 -13.32 1.80 6.98
CA VAL A 340 -14.41 1.20 7.78
C VAL A 340 -15.74 1.25 7.03
N LYS A 341 -16.03 2.35 6.33
CA LYS A 341 -17.23 2.45 5.50
C LYS A 341 -17.23 1.43 4.37
N SER A 342 -16.16 1.38 3.57
CA SER A 342 -16.01 0.39 2.48
C SER A 342 -16.07 -1.04 2.99
N TRP A 343 -15.52 -1.31 4.18
CA TRP A 343 -15.60 -2.62 4.84
C TRP A 343 -17.04 -3.04 5.15
N LYS A 344 -17.84 -2.13 5.71
CA LYS A 344 -19.25 -2.41 6.00
C LYS A 344 -20.05 -2.64 4.71
N GLU A 345 -19.77 -1.88 3.66
CA GLU A 345 -20.39 -2.05 2.35
C GLU A 345 -20.02 -3.41 1.73
N LEU A 346 -18.74 -3.78 1.79
CA LEU A 346 -18.24 -5.09 1.36
C LEU A 346 -18.93 -6.25 2.08
N LEU A 347 -19.03 -6.20 3.40
CA LEU A 347 -19.72 -7.24 4.18
C LEU A 347 -21.22 -7.31 3.85
N ALA A 348 -21.86 -6.17 3.58
CA ALA A 348 -23.27 -6.14 3.14
C ALA A 348 -23.44 -6.77 1.74
N VAL A 349 -22.48 -6.56 0.83
CA VAL A 349 -22.48 -7.21 -0.50
C VAL A 349 -22.35 -8.72 -0.34
N ILE A 350 -21.43 -9.18 0.49
CA ILE A 350 -21.25 -10.61 0.78
C ILE A 350 -22.55 -11.23 1.34
N ALA A 351 -23.17 -10.56 2.31
CA ALA A 351 -24.45 -11.04 2.88
C ALA A 351 -25.54 -11.13 1.82
N SER A 352 -25.73 -10.07 1.01
CA SER A 352 -26.74 -10.06 -0.06
C SER A 352 -26.50 -11.15 -1.13
N LYS A 353 -25.25 -11.36 -1.56
CA LYS A 353 -24.91 -12.44 -2.49
C LYS A 353 -25.15 -13.82 -1.86
N SER A 354 -24.77 -13.99 -0.59
CA SER A 354 -24.98 -15.25 0.16
C SER A 354 -26.44 -15.63 0.23
N ASP A 355 -27.32 -14.68 0.52
CA ASP A 355 -28.78 -14.93 0.61
C ASP A 355 -29.37 -15.31 -0.75
N LYS A 356 -28.98 -14.62 -1.83
CA LYS A 356 -29.40 -14.96 -3.20
C LYS A 356 -28.97 -16.37 -3.61
N LEU A 357 -27.71 -16.73 -3.28
CA LEU A 357 -27.14 -18.03 -3.64
C LEU A 357 -27.78 -19.19 -2.85
N LYS A 358 -28.19 -18.94 -1.58
CA LYS A 358 -28.96 -19.91 -0.79
C LYS A 358 -30.39 -20.14 -1.32
N GLN A 359 -31.02 -19.07 -1.85
CA GLN A 359 -32.36 -19.16 -2.43
C GLN A 359 -32.38 -19.84 -3.79
N ALA A 360 -31.27 -19.86 -4.50
CA ALA A 360 -31.12 -20.46 -5.84
C ALA A 360 -30.62 -21.91 -5.79
N ALA A 361 -30.29 -22.43 -4.62
CA ALA A 361 -29.88 -23.82 -4.36
C ALA A 361 -31.02 -24.67 -3.84
#